data_f64503f85534aab1950c5f3c49e95bfa
#
_entry.id   f64503f85534aab1950c5f3c49e95bfa
#
_cell.length_a   1.000
_cell.length_b   1.000
_cell.length_c   1.000
_cell.angle_alpha   90.00
_cell.angle_beta   90.00
_cell.angle_gamma   90.00
#
_symmetry.space_group_name_H-M   'P 1'
#
loop_
_entity.id
_entity.type
_entity.pdbx_description
1 polymer ?
#
loop_
_entity_poly.entity_id
_entity_poly.type
_entity_poly.pdbx_seq_one_letter_code
_entity_poly.pdbx_strand_id
1 'polypeptide(L)'
;MILRYFHGSKRYFLFAIAASLITTVLNAVTPQIFRFSIDEVLSGSSGTISSSGTSGSYLSSHLWVLALMIVAVAIASGIFTYISRTNTARAGENFAKNLRDTLFIHVQKLPMRWHDRNQTGDIIQRCTSDVEVIRGFVVTQLLEVFRTAFLVLTSFVMMFSMNVKLSCIVLLFVPVVVVYSTVFYR
;
A
#
# COMPACT_ATOMS: atom_id res chain seq x y z
N MET A 1 -11.25 2.63 21.41
CA MET A 1 -12.25 1.59 21.60
C MET A 1 -12.13 0.46 20.53
N ILE A 2 -11.94 0.77 19.28
CA ILE A 2 -11.82 -0.18 18.15
C ILE A 2 -10.66 -1.18 18.31
N LEU A 3 -9.51 -0.78 18.87
CA LEU A 3 -8.33 -1.62 19.10
C LEU A 3 -8.55 -2.84 20.02
N ARG A 4 -9.60 -2.83 20.84
CA ARG A 4 -9.96 -3.95 21.73
C ARG A 4 -10.52 -5.15 20.96
N TYR A 5 -11.17 -4.90 19.81
CA TYR A 5 -11.77 -5.95 18.96
C TYR A 5 -10.75 -6.65 18.05
N PHE A 6 -9.53 -6.12 17.96
CA PHE A 6 -8.43 -6.74 17.24
C PHE A 6 -7.73 -7.89 18.00
N HIS A 7 -8.22 -8.31 19.15
CA HIS A 7 -7.51 -9.21 20.08
C HIS A 7 -7.22 -10.64 19.55
N GLY A 8 -7.57 -11.03 18.36
CA GLY A 8 -7.13 -12.27 17.70
C GLY A 8 -6.48 -12.01 16.34
N SER A 9 -6.71 -10.81 15.79
CA SER A 9 -6.35 -10.44 14.42
C SER A 9 -5.07 -9.61 14.31
N LYS A 10 -4.48 -9.21 15.45
CA LYS A 10 -3.29 -8.33 15.48
C LYS A 10 -2.12 -8.90 14.69
N ARG A 11 -1.88 -10.20 14.78
CA ARG A 11 -0.79 -10.87 14.08
C ARG A 11 -0.96 -10.80 12.57
N TYR A 12 -2.16 -11.11 12.06
CA TYR A 12 -2.46 -11.06 10.63
C TYR A 12 -2.38 -9.63 10.08
N PHE A 13 -2.85 -8.65 10.85
CA PHE A 13 -2.78 -7.24 10.49
C PHE A 13 -1.34 -6.73 10.47
N LEU A 14 -0.52 -7.11 11.46
CA LEU A 14 0.90 -6.77 11.50
C LEU A 14 1.66 -7.38 10.32
N PHE A 15 1.41 -8.66 10.00
CA PHE A 15 1.99 -9.32 8.83
C PHE A 15 1.54 -8.67 7.52
N ALA A 16 0.28 -8.24 7.42
CA ALA A 16 -0.23 -7.53 6.25
C ALA A 16 0.48 -6.19 6.04
N ILE A 17 0.66 -5.41 7.12
CA ILE A 17 1.40 -4.15 7.09
C ILE A 17 2.86 -4.40 6.71
N ALA A 18 3.55 -5.33 7.36
CA ALA A 18 4.94 -5.64 7.06
C ALA A 18 5.13 -6.06 5.60
N ALA A 19 4.28 -6.94 5.07
CA ALA A 19 4.32 -7.35 3.68
C ALA A 19 4.04 -6.18 2.72
N SER A 20 3.11 -5.27 3.06
CA SER A 20 2.83 -4.09 2.24
C SER A 20 3.98 -3.08 2.24
N LEU A 21 4.69 -2.94 3.36
CA LEU A 21 5.89 -2.10 3.46
C LEU A 21 7.01 -2.66 2.57
N ILE A 22 7.26 -3.97 2.62
CA ILE A 22 8.24 -4.63 1.75
C ILE A 22 7.89 -4.40 0.27
N THR A 23 6.61 -4.55 -0.10
CA THR A 23 6.15 -4.29 -1.47
C THR A 23 6.41 -2.84 -1.88
N THR A 24 6.17 -1.88 -0.99
CA THR A 24 6.41 -0.45 -1.28
C THR A 24 7.89 -0.17 -1.50
N VAL A 25 8.78 -0.75 -0.69
CA VAL A 25 10.24 -0.64 -0.88
C VAL A 25 10.68 -1.27 -2.20
N LEU A 26 10.20 -2.48 -2.52
CA LEU A 26 10.51 -3.16 -3.79
C LEU A 26 10.08 -2.32 -5.00
N ASN A 27 8.89 -1.72 -4.95
CA ASN A 27 8.41 -0.85 -6.01
C ASN A 27 9.22 0.45 -6.12
N ALA A 28 9.78 0.96 -5.01
CA ALA A 28 10.64 2.14 -5.00
C ALA A 28 12.04 1.85 -5.58
N VAL A 29 12.48 0.60 -5.62
CA VAL A 29 13.73 0.18 -6.27
C VAL A 29 13.62 0.20 -7.79
N THR A 30 12.42 -0.04 -8.34
CA THR A 30 12.20 -0.10 -9.80
C THR A 30 12.69 1.15 -10.56
N PRO A 31 12.37 2.39 -10.16
CA PRO A 31 12.90 3.59 -10.82
C PRO A 31 14.42 3.71 -10.73
N GLN A 32 15.03 3.20 -9.67
CA GLN A 32 16.48 3.21 -9.53
C GLN A 32 17.18 2.24 -10.49
N ILE A 33 16.59 1.07 -10.72
CA ILE A 33 17.08 0.12 -11.73
C ILE A 33 17.03 0.78 -13.12
N PHE A 34 15.94 1.48 -13.45
CA PHE A 34 15.85 2.22 -14.72
C PHE A 34 16.92 3.31 -14.84
N ARG A 35 17.13 4.08 -13.78
CA ARG A 35 18.18 5.11 -13.75
C ARG A 35 19.55 4.50 -14.00
N PHE A 36 19.90 3.44 -13.27
CA PHE A 36 21.18 2.77 -13.42
C PHE A 36 21.36 2.21 -14.84
N SER A 37 20.30 1.65 -15.42
CA SER A 37 20.30 1.15 -16.80
C SER A 37 20.55 2.26 -17.82
N ILE A 38 19.91 3.42 -17.63
CA ILE A 38 20.08 4.58 -18.53
C ILE A 38 21.48 5.16 -18.39
N ASP A 39 21.97 5.34 -17.17
CA ASP A 39 23.31 5.87 -16.91
C ASP A 39 24.39 4.97 -17.50
N GLU A 40 24.24 3.65 -17.45
CA GLU A 40 25.18 2.69 -18.02
C GLU A 40 25.14 2.68 -19.55
N VAL A 41 23.95 2.78 -20.13
CA VAL A 41 23.79 2.88 -21.60
C VAL A 41 24.34 4.22 -22.13
N LEU A 42 24.07 5.34 -21.43
CA LEU A 42 24.62 6.65 -21.83
C LEU A 42 26.15 6.71 -21.65
N SER A 43 26.68 6.17 -20.55
CA SER A 43 28.12 6.15 -20.29
C SER A 43 28.86 5.25 -21.28
N GLY A 44 28.27 4.14 -21.67
CA GLY A 44 28.78 3.26 -22.71
C GLY A 44 28.75 3.89 -24.11
N SER A 45 27.84 4.83 -24.34
CA SER A 45 27.72 5.56 -25.61
C SER A 45 28.68 6.76 -25.73
N SER A 46 29.24 7.24 -24.63
CA SER A 46 30.14 8.41 -24.62
C SER A 46 31.61 8.05 -24.98
N GLY A 47 31.95 6.75 -25.05
CA GLY A 47 33.25 6.26 -25.45
C GLY A 47 33.22 5.73 -26.87
N THR A 48 33.66 6.55 -27.83
CA THR A 48 33.98 6.19 -29.23
C THR A 48 32.80 5.70 -30.09
N ILE A 49 32.31 6.59 -30.93
CA ILE A 49 31.74 6.25 -32.24
C ILE A 49 32.86 5.65 -33.07
N SER A 50 33.21 4.41 -32.82
CA SER A 50 34.07 3.60 -33.69
C SER A 50 33.16 2.57 -34.34
N SER A 51 32.94 2.80 -35.63
CA SER A 51 32.29 1.95 -36.60
C SER A 51 33.01 0.59 -36.71
N SER A 52 32.76 -0.31 -35.83
CA SER A 52 33.08 -1.74 -36.03
C SER A 52 32.17 -2.64 -35.20
N GLY A 53 31.48 -3.48 -35.87
CA GLY A 53 30.33 -4.31 -35.53
C GLY A 53 30.43 -5.31 -34.36
N THR A 54 31.11 -4.97 -33.27
CA THR A 54 31.27 -5.86 -32.10
C THR A 54 30.52 -5.34 -30.83
N SER A 55 29.95 -4.12 -30.87
CA SER A 55 29.32 -3.50 -29.72
C SER A 55 27.93 -4.10 -29.37
N GLY A 56 27.33 -4.84 -30.29
CA GLY A 56 26.00 -5.43 -30.08
C GLY A 56 25.96 -6.58 -29.09
N SER A 57 27.06 -7.30 -28.90
CA SER A 57 27.08 -8.49 -28.05
C SER A 57 27.21 -8.17 -26.57
N TYR A 58 27.94 -7.14 -26.20
CA TYR A 58 28.07 -6.70 -24.78
C TYR A 58 26.82 -5.97 -24.31
N LEU A 59 26.22 -5.13 -25.16
CA LEU A 59 24.93 -4.47 -24.84
C LEU A 59 23.79 -5.49 -24.65
N SER A 60 23.71 -6.49 -25.51
CA SER A 60 22.65 -7.51 -25.40
C SER A 60 22.80 -8.36 -24.14
N SER A 61 24.00 -8.67 -23.68
CA SER A 61 24.25 -9.44 -22.46
C SER A 61 23.79 -8.66 -21.20
N HIS A 62 24.10 -7.36 -21.12
CA HIS A 62 23.68 -6.53 -19.98
C HIS A 62 22.17 -6.25 -19.98
N LEU A 63 21.56 -6.04 -21.13
CA LEU A 63 20.10 -5.83 -21.24
C LEU A 63 19.31 -7.06 -20.77
N TRP A 64 19.78 -8.27 -21.05
CA TRP A 64 19.14 -9.49 -20.54
C TRP A 64 19.18 -9.60 -19.02
N VAL A 65 20.31 -9.25 -18.40
CA VAL A 65 20.45 -9.24 -16.94
C VAL A 65 19.53 -8.22 -16.31
N LEU A 66 19.43 -7.01 -16.87
CA LEU A 66 18.53 -5.96 -16.42
C LEU A 66 17.06 -6.38 -16.56
N ALA A 67 16.69 -6.96 -17.68
CA ALA A 67 15.34 -7.49 -17.90
C ALA A 67 14.99 -8.57 -16.87
N LEU A 68 15.92 -9.49 -16.61
CA LEU A 68 15.73 -10.55 -15.62
C LEU A 68 15.62 -9.99 -14.20
N MET A 69 16.40 -8.96 -13.86
CA MET A 69 16.33 -8.28 -12.57
C MET A 69 14.97 -7.57 -12.36
N ILE A 70 14.45 -6.88 -13.37
CA ILE A 70 13.13 -6.24 -13.32
C ILE A 70 12.03 -7.30 -13.14
N VAL A 71 12.10 -8.40 -13.90
CA VAL A 71 11.14 -9.50 -13.77
C VAL A 71 11.21 -10.13 -12.36
N ALA A 72 12.40 -10.34 -11.82
CA ALA A 72 12.57 -10.88 -10.48
C ALA A 72 11.95 -9.95 -9.40
N VAL A 73 12.18 -8.65 -9.50
CA VAL A 73 11.57 -7.66 -8.60
C VAL A 73 10.04 -7.63 -8.75
N ALA A 74 9.52 -7.73 -9.97
CA ALA A 74 8.09 -7.78 -10.24
C ALA A 74 7.44 -9.04 -9.64
N ILE A 75 8.06 -10.20 -9.79
CA ILE A 75 7.59 -11.45 -9.19
C ILE A 75 7.61 -11.36 -7.66
N ALA A 76 8.71 -10.88 -7.08
CA ALA A 76 8.82 -10.70 -5.64
C ALA A 76 7.74 -9.75 -5.11
N SER A 77 7.56 -8.59 -5.74
CA SER A 77 6.52 -7.62 -5.33
C SER A 77 5.11 -8.21 -5.46
N GLY A 78 4.85 -9.02 -6.48
CA GLY A 78 3.59 -9.73 -6.68
C GLY A 78 3.29 -10.72 -5.54
N ILE A 79 4.28 -11.51 -5.14
CA ILE A 79 4.17 -12.48 -4.04
C ILE A 79 3.86 -11.75 -2.71
N PHE A 80 4.62 -10.70 -2.38
CA PHE A 80 4.39 -9.93 -1.16
C PHE A 80 3.04 -9.20 -1.17
N THR A 81 2.60 -8.70 -2.32
CA THR A 81 1.27 -8.11 -2.49
C THR A 81 0.17 -9.14 -2.23
N TYR A 82 0.31 -10.35 -2.75
CA TYR A 82 -0.64 -11.44 -2.51
C TYR A 82 -0.70 -11.81 -1.03
N ILE A 83 0.44 -11.97 -0.38
CA ILE A 83 0.53 -12.26 1.05
C ILE A 83 -0.14 -11.15 1.87
N SER A 84 0.15 -9.89 1.56
CA SER A 84 -0.45 -8.72 2.23
C SER A 84 -1.98 -8.74 2.10
N ARG A 85 -2.50 -8.86 0.89
CA ARG A 85 -3.95 -8.89 0.62
C ARG A 85 -4.67 -10.05 1.31
N THR A 86 -4.09 -11.25 1.28
CA THR A 86 -4.67 -12.43 1.93
C THR A 86 -4.71 -12.28 3.45
N ASN A 87 -3.64 -11.78 4.06
CA ASN A 87 -3.61 -11.55 5.51
C ASN A 87 -4.55 -10.41 5.91
N THR A 88 -4.68 -9.36 5.09
CA THR A 88 -5.65 -8.27 5.32
C THR A 88 -7.09 -8.78 5.29
N ALA A 89 -7.43 -9.60 4.30
CA ALA A 89 -8.76 -10.19 4.20
C ALA A 89 -9.08 -11.06 5.44
N ARG A 90 -8.16 -11.94 5.83
CA ARG A 90 -8.32 -12.77 7.05
C ARG A 90 -8.46 -11.92 8.32
N ALA A 91 -7.67 -10.86 8.44
CA ALA A 91 -7.77 -9.94 9.56
C ALA A 91 -9.14 -9.26 9.62
N GLY A 92 -9.66 -8.85 8.46
CA GLY A 92 -10.98 -8.23 8.33
C GLY A 92 -12.13 -9.17 8.68
N GLU A 93 -12.07 -10.43 8.21
CA GLU A 93 -13.09 -11.43 8.56
C GLU A 93 -13.11 -11.73 10.07
N ASN A 94 -11.94 -11.91 10.67
CA ASN A 94 -11.84 -12.12 12.11
C ASN A 94 -12.34 -10.89 12.91
N PHE A 95 -12.06 -9.68 12.43
CA PHE A 95 -12.58 -8.46 13.03
C PHE A 95 -14.11 -8.39 12.93
N ALA A 96 -14.68 -8.65 11.74
CA ALA A 96 -16.13 -8.66 11.53
C ALA A 96 -16.82 -9.71 12.39
N LYS A 97 -16.26 -10.91 12.49
CA LYS A 97 -16.76 -11.97 13.36
C LYS A 97 -16.81 -11.50 14.82
N ASN A 98 -15.69 -11.03 15.37
CA ASN A 98 -15.62 -10.56 16.74
C ASN A 98 -16.59 -9.40 17.03
N LEU A 99 -16.80 -8.52 16.05
CA LEU A 99 -17.72 -7.40 16.17
C LEU A 99 -19.17 -7.90 16.19
N ARG A 100 -19.53 -8.80 15.27
CA ARG A 100 -20.87 -9.43 15.24
C ARG A 100 -21.18 -10.19 16.52
N ASP A 101 -20.24 -11.02 16.99
CA ASP A 101 -20.40 -11.80 18.22
C ASP A 101 -20.63 -10.87 19.42
N THR A 102 -19.87 -9.79 19.52
CA THR A 102 -20.02 -8.82 20.62
C THR A 102 -21.35 -8.06 20.54
N LEU A 103 -21.76 -7.63 19.34
CA LEU A 103 -23.03 -6.96 19.12
C LEU A 103 -24.19 -7.90 19.48
N PHE A 104 -24.14 -9.15 19.05
CA PHE A 104 -25.18 -10.13 19.32
C PHE A 104 -25.32 -10.41 20.82
N ILE A 105 -24.19 -10.62 21.53
CA ILE A 105 -24.21 -10.79 22.99
C ILE A 105 -24.74 -9.53 23.70
N HIS A 106 -24.42 -8.35 23.18
CA HIS A 106 -24.91 -7.09 23.76
C HIS A 106 -26.42 -6.95 23.59
N VAL A 107 -26.92 -7.20 22.38
CA VAL A 107 -28.37 -7.13 22.07
C VAL A 107 -29.17 -8.11 22.93
N GLN A 108 -28.65 -9.35 23.12
CA GLN A 108 -29.34 -10.34 23.98
C GLN A 108 -29.41 -9.95 25.46
N LYS A 109 -28.51 -9.09 25.94
CA LYS A 109 -28.52 -8.62 27.33
C LYS A 109 -29.46 -7.43 27.58
N LEU A 110 -30.04 -6.86 26.52
CA LEU A 110 -30.94 -5.74 26.65
C LEU A 110 -32.34 -6.17 27.18
N PRO A 111 -32.99 -5.36 27.99
CA PRO A 111 -34.30 -5.69 28.57
C PRO A 111 -35.39 -5.75 27.48
N MET A 112 -36.42 -6.59 27.69
CA MET A 112 -37.53 -6.83 26.74
C MET A 112 -38.20 -5.52 26.29
N ARG A 113 -38.35 -4.53 27.20
CA ARG A 113 -38.89 -3.22 26.89
C ARG A 113 -38.13 -2.47 25.80
N TRP A 114 -36.84 -2.74 25.61
CA TRP A 114 -36.03 -2.17 24.55
C TRP A 114 -36.33 -2.86 23.20
N HIS A 115 -36.56 -4.19 23.21
CA HIS A 115 -36.92 -4.93 22.01
C HIS A 115 -38.32 -4.55 21.49
N ASP A 116 -39.27 -4.24 22.39
CA ASP A 116 -40.60 -3.79 22.00
C ASP A 116 -40.60 -2.40 21.33
N ARG A 117 -39.61 -1.59 21.63
CA ARG A 117 -39.46 -0.23 21.02
C ARG A 117 -38.68 -0.18 19.72
N ASN A 118 -37.91 -1.19 19.43
CA ASN A 118 -37.04 -1.22 18.26
C ASN A 118 -37.50 -2.30 17.29
N GLN A 119 -37.60 -1.94 16.02
CA GLN A 119 -37.97 -2.89 14.99
C GLN A 119 -36.86 -3.94 14.80
N THR A 120 -37.21 -5.21 14.74
CA THR A 120 -36.29 -6.34 14.58
C THR A 120 -35.44 -6.20 13.29
N GLY A 121 -36.03 -5.63 12.23
CA GLY A 121 -35.33 -5.36 10.98
C GLY A 121 -34.16 -4.37 11.12
N ASP A 122 -34.31 -3.31 11.91
CA ASP A 122 -33.23 -2.35 12.17
C ASP A 122 -32.09 -2.99 12.95
N ILE A 123 -32.39 -3.84 13.92
CA ILE A 123 -31.38 -4.59 14.69
C ILE A 123 -30.58 -5.52 13.78
N ILE A 124 -31.26 -6.25 12.89
CA ILE A 124 -30.62 -7.15 11.94
C ILE A 124 -29.75 -6.36 10.98
N GLN A 125 -30.21 -5.24 10.45
CA GLN A 125 -29.43 -4.39 9.55
C GLN A 125 -28.14 -3.89 10.22
N ARG A 126 -28.21 -3.43 11.47
CA ARG A 126 -27.02 -2.99 12.22
C ARG A 126 -26.03 -4.12 12.47
N CYS A 127 -26.51 -5.32 12.77
CA CYS A 127 -25.66 -6.48 13.02
C CYS A 127 -25.04 -7.08 11.74
N THR A 128 -25.60 -6.81 10.57
CA THR A 128 -25.14 -7.36 9.28
C THR A 128 -24.51 -6.28 8.40
N SER A 129 -25.33 -5.37 7.90
CA SER A 129 -24.92 -4.38 6.90
C SER A 129 -23.92 -3.36 7.46
N ASP A 130 -24.20 -2.79 8.63
CA ASP A 130 -23.31 -1.77 9.21
C ASP A 130 -21.96 -2.38 9.62
N VAL A 131 -21.96 -3.60 10.12
CA VAL A 131 -20.72 -4.34 10.41
C VAL A 131 -19.89 -4.56 9.16
N GLU A 132 -20.54 -4.87 8.03
CA GLU A 132 -19.84 -5.07 6.75
C GLU A 132 -19.22 -3.76 6.23
N VAL A 133 -19.92 -2.62 6.37
CA VAL A 133 -19.37 -1.31 6.04
C VAL A 133 -18.13 -0.99 6.89
N ILE A 134 -18.20 -1.22 8.21
CA ILE A 134 -17.08 -1.01 9.12
C ILE A 134 -15.91 -1.95 8.77
N ARG A 135 -16.19 -3.22 8.45
CA ARG A 135 -15.18 -4.16 7.98
C ARG A 135 -14.48 -3.65 6.73
N GLY A 136 -15.25 -3.22 5.74
CA GLY A 136 -14.72 -2.66 4.49
C GLY A 136 -13.82 -1.44 4.75
N PHE A 137 -14.25 -0.54 5.62
CA PHE A 137 -13.45 0.62 6.02
C PHE A 137 -12.11 0.20 6.66
N VAL A 138 -12.13 -0.70 7.62
CA VAL A 138 -10.93 -1.15 8.33
C VAL A 138 -9.97 -1.89 7.39
N VAL A 139 -10.49 -2.78 6.54
CA VAL A 139 -9.69 -3.59 5.62
C VAL A 139 -9.07 -2.73 4.50
N THR A 140 -9.83 -1.79 3.96
CA THR A 140 -9.41 -1.03 2.77
C THR A 140 -8.73 0.27 3.17
N GLN A 141 -9.39 1.11 3.94
CA GLN A 141 -8.94 2.48 4.19
C GLN A 141 -7.78 2.53 5.18
N LEU A 142 -7.86 1.78 6.28
CA LEU A 142 -6.82 1.82 7.30
C LEU A 142 -5.48 1.32 6.76
N LEU A 143 -5.49 0.22 6.02
CA LEU A 143 -4.27 -0.32 5.41
C LEU A 143 -3.71 0.63 4.33
N GLU A 144 -4.58 1.22 3.51
CA GLU A 144 -4.16 2.14 2.44
C GLU A 144 -3.57 3.43 3.00
N VAL A 145 -4.08 3.95 4.11
CA VAL A 145 -3.48 5.12 4.80
C VAL A 145 -2.05 4.82 5.26
N PHE A 146 -1.82 3.67 5.89
CA PHE A 146 -0.48 3.27 6.31
C PHE A 146 0.46 3.08 5.12
N ARG A 147 -0.01 2.42 4.07
CA ARG A 147 0.75 2.21 2.85
C ARG A 147 1.13 3.52 2.16
N THR A 148 0.17 4.43 2.01
CA THR A 148 0.38 5.73 1.37
C THR A 148 1.32 6.61 2.20
N ALA A 149 1.15 6.66 3.51
CA ALA A 149 2.04 7.39 4.41
C ALA A 149 3.49 6.89 4.28
N PHE A 150 3.67 5.57 4.25
CA PHE A 150 4.99 4.98 4.09
C PHE A 150 5.59 5.22 2.68
N LEU A 151 4.75 5.15 1.64
CA LEU A 151 5.15 5.44 0.27
C LEU A 151 5.65 6.89 0.15
N VAL A 152 4.92 7.84 0.71
CA VAL A 152 5.30 9.25 0.74
C VAL A 152 6.62 9.44 1.48
N LEU A 153 6.76 8.81 2.66
CA LEU A 153 8.01 8.89 3.44
C LEU A 153 9.20 8.33 2.64
N THR A 154 9.05 7.15 2.05
CA THR A 154 10.10 6.51 1.23
C THR A 154 10.46 7.37 0.02
N SER A 155 9.46 7.96 -0.64
CA SER A 155 9.69 8.86 -1.78
C SER A 155 10.46 10.12 -1.37
N PHE A 156 10.14 10.71 -0.22
CA PHE A 156 10.88 11.85 0.32
C PHE A 156 12.34 11.49 0.59
N VAL A 157 12.59 10.39 1.30
CA VAL A 157 13.95 9.94 1.62
C VAL A 157 14.77 9.74 0.35
N MET A 158 14.20 9.07 -0.66
CA MET A 158 14.87 8.85 -1.94
C MET A 158 15.16 10.17 -2.69
N MET A 159 14.21 11.08 -2.71
CA MET A 159 14.34 12.36 -3.39
C MET A 159 15.44 13.23 -2.76
N PHE A 160 15.50 13.28 -1.42
CA PHE A 160 16.56 13.99 -0.70
C PHE A 160 17.94 13.35 -0.91
N SER A 161 18.00 12.03 -1.02
CA SER A 161 19.26 11.31 -1.32
C SER A 161 19.81 11.61 -2.71
N MET A 162 18.93 11.95 -3.68
CA MET A 162 19.37 12.22 -5.06
C MET A 162 19.82 13.67 -5.26
N ASN A 163 19.03 14.64 -4.83
CA ASN A 163 19.39 16.06 -5.01
C ASN A 163 18.56 16.97 -4.09
N VAL A 164 19.19 17.51 -3.06
CA VAL A 164 18.54 18.36 -2.05
C VAL A 164 17.90 19.62 -2.64
N LYS A 165 18.55 20.26 -3.63
CA LYS A 165 18.01 21.50 -4.25
C LYS A 165 16.72 21.24 -5.02
N LEU A 166 16.67 20.15 -5.80
CA LEU A 166 15.48 19.75 -6.55
C LEU A 166 14.36 19.34 -5.61
N SER A 167 14.71 18.63 -4.53
CA SER A 167 13.76 18.20 -3.49
C SER A 167 13.06 19.37 -2.81
N CYS A 168 13.81 20.43 -2.48
CA CYS A 168 13.23 21.65 -1.90
C CYS A 168 12.25 22.36 -2.85
N ILE A 169 12.55 22.41 -4.15
CA ILE A 169 11.66 23.04 -5.14
C ILE A 169 10.34 22.26 -5.24
N VAL A 170 10.42 20.92 -5.32
CA VAL A 170 9.23 20.07 -5.38
C VAL A 170 8.42 20.16 -4.09
N LEU A 171 9.08 20.20 -2.93
CA LEU A 171 8.41 20.38 -1.63
C LEU A 171 7.64 21.70 -1.55
N LEU A 172 8.18 22.76 -2.13
CA LEU A 172 7.49 24.07 -2.23
C LEU A 172 6.23 23.99 -3.11
N PHE A 173 6.22 23.10 -4.10
CA PHE A 173 5.08 22.94 -5.00
C PHE A 173 3.90 22.18 -4.36
N VAL A 174 4.17 21.29 -3.39
CA VAL A 174 3.14 20.49 -2.72
C VAL A 174 2.05 21.34 -2.04
N PRO A 175 2.36 22.37 -1.23
CA PRO A 175 1.33 23.21 -0.63
C PRO A 175 0.50 23.98 -1.66
N VAL A 176 1.09 24.37 -2.79
CA VAL A 176 0.35 25.02 -3.88
C VAL A 176 -0.73 24.10 -4.45
N VAL A 177 -0.39 22.82 -4.68
CA VAL A 177 -1.35 21.81 -5.18
C VAL A 177 -2.44 21.54 -4.13
N VAL A 178 -2.10 21.47 -2.84
CA VAL A 178 -3.06 21.28 -1.75
C VAL A 178 -4.04 22.44 -1.66
N VAL A 179 -3.55 23.67 -1.72
CA VAL A 179 -4.41 24.88 -1.70
C VAL A 179 -5.33 24.88 -2.92
N TYR A 180 -4.79 24.63 -4.11
CA TYR A 180 -5.57 24.56 -5.34
C TYR A 180 -6.67 23.49 -5.25
N SER A 181 -6.32 22.30 -4.81
CA SER A 181 -7.27 21.19 -4.61
C SER A 181 -8.38 21.54 -3.62
N THR A 182 -8.03 22.19 -2.50
CA THR A 182 -9.00 22.55 -1.45
C THR A 182 -9.97 23.64 -1.95
N VAL A 183 -9.46 24.61 -2.72
CA VAL A 183 -10.28 25.69 -3.30
C VAL A 183 -11.24 25.15 -4.37
N PHE A 184 -10.76 24.21 -5.19
CA PHE A 184 -11.57 23.62 -6.27
C PHE A 184 -12.64 22.64 -5.76
N TYR A 185 -12.42 22.02 -4.61
CA TYR A 185 -13.36 21.06 -4.02
C TYR A 185 -14.45 21.71 -3.15
N ARG A 186 -14.37 23.02 -2.92
CA ARG A 186 -15.33 23.80 -2.13
C ARG A 186 -16.35 24.50 -3.04
#